data_5ade0334491a5f23a446047976b14bc5
#
_entry.id   5ade0334491a5f23a446047976b14bc5
#
_cell.length_a   1.000
_cell.length_b   1.000
_cell.length_c   1.000
_cell.angle_alpha   90.00
_cell.angle_beta   90.00
_cell.angle_gamma   90.00
#
_symmetry.space_group_name_H-M   'P 1'
#
loop_
_entity.id
_entity.type
_entity.pdbx_description
1 polymer ?
#
loop_
_entity_poly.entity_id
_entity_poly.type
_entity_poly.pdbx_seq_one_letter_code
_entity_poly.pdbx_strand_id
1 'polypeptide(L)'
;IRRQRQMCIRDSCHCESGADVFERTLVHIEEKFAKWFPQLKWINFGGGHLMTRADYDVLHLINIIKGFHQRYPHLQVIMEPGSAFGWQTGALVSQVVDVVENSGIRTAILNVSFTCHMPDCLEMPYMPAVRNARTIEVDDMMKAPDGDHVYRLGGNSCLSGDFMGYWPVSYTH
;
A
#
# COMPACT_ATOMS: atom_id res chain seq x y z
N ILE A 1 24.09 -24.00 20.07
CA ILE A 1 23.90 -23.23 18.81
C ILE A 1 23.18 -21.94 19.19
N ARG A 2 23.92 -20.84 19.35
CA ARG A 2 23.29 -19.53 19.55
C ARG A 2 22.63 -19.15 18.24
N ARG A 3 21.29 -19.16 18.22
CA ARG A 3 20.53 -18.55 17.13
C ARG A 3 20.94 -17.09 17.07
N GLN A 4 21.56 -16.70 15.95
CA GLN A 4 21.83 -15.31 15.63
C GLN A 4 20.47 -14.57 15.68
N ARG A 5 20.31 -13.68 16.66
CA ARG A 5 19.08 -12.88 16.74
C ARG A 5 19.06 -11.96 15.55
N GLN A 6 18.15 -12.24 14.67
CA GLN A 6 17.81 -11.42 13.53
C GLN A 6 17.16 -10.15 14.09
N MET A 7 17.88 -9.04 14.11
CA MET A 7 17.22 -7.74 14.32
C MET A 7 16.63 -7.32 12.98
N CYS A 8 15.39 -7.72 12.75
CA CYS A 8 14.57 -7.18 11.71
C CYS A 8 13.94 -5.90 12.27
N ILE A 9 14.48 -4.74 11.92
CA ILE A 9 13.74 -3.49 12.06
C ILE A 9 12.77 -3.50 10.90
N ARG A 10 11.62 -4.09 11.13
CA ARG A 10 10.53 -4.09 10.18
C ARG A 10 9.81 -2.76 10.35
N ASP A 11 10.36 -1.75 9.72
CA ASP A 11 9.65 -0.51 9.53
C ASP A 11 8.89 -0.60 8.21
N SER A 12 7.59 -0.91 8.28
CA SER A 12 6.70 -0.62 7.17
C SER A 12 6.39 0.88 7.24
N CYS A 13 7.36 1.70 6.88
CA CYS A 13 7.14 3.12 6.65
C CYS A 13 6.21 3.23 5.47
N HIS A 14 4.94 3.32 5.77
CA HIS A 14 3.83 3.67 4.86
C HIS A 14 4.02 3.19 3.41
N CYS A 15 3.20 2.26 2.96
CA CYS A 15 3.06 1.98 1.54
C CYS A 15 2.92 3.33 0.82
N GLU A 16 3.67 3.51 -0.27
CA GLU A 16 3.70 4.74 -1.09
C GLU A 16 4.53 5.93 -0.57
N SER A 17 5.38 5.73 0.42
CA SER A 17 6.29 6.78 0.91
C SER A 17 7.41 7.10 -0.07
N GLY A 18 7.86 8.35 -0.06
CA GLY A 18 9.03 8.81 -0.80
C GLY A 18 10.35 8.46 -0.09
N ALA A 19 11.47 8.68 -0.79
CA ALA A 19 12.80 8.44 -0.25
C ALA A 19 13.13 9.34 0.96
N ASP A 20 12.54 10.53 1.04
CA ASP A 20 12.67 11.47 2.16
C ASP A 20 12.12 10.88 3.49
N VAL A 21 11.07 10.09 3.42
CA VAL A 21 10.54 9.39 4.61
C VAL A 21 11.54 8.35 5.09
N PHE A 22 12.16 7.61 4.16
CA PHE A 22 13.21 6.65 4.49
C PHE A 22 14.43 7.34 5.12
N GLU A 23 14.85 8.48 4.59
CA GLU A 23 15.96 9.26 5.16
C GLU A 23 15.70 9.64 6.63
N ARG A 24 14.52 10.19 6.92
CA ARG A 24 14.13 10.52 8.30
C ARG A 24 14.12 9.30 9.22
N THR A 25 13.57 8.19 8.73
CA THR A 25 13.54 6.93 9.47
C THR A 25 14.94 6.42 9.74
N LEU A 26 15.85 6.49 8.76
CA LEU A 26 17.22 6.06 8.90
C LEU A 26 17.98 6.85 9.98
N VAL A 27 17.76 8.17 10.06
CA VAL A 27 18.32 9.00 11.14
C VAL A 27 17.92 8.45 12.51
N HIS A 28 16.64 8.15 12.71
CA HIS A 28 16.17 7.60 13.98
C HIS A 28 16.69 6.18 14.26
N ILE A 29 16.86 5.38 13.22
CA ILE A 29 17.48 4.06 13.33
C ILE A 29 18.93 4.19 13.80
N GLU A 30 19.70 5.08 13.20
CA GLU A 30 21.10 5.32 13.59
C GLU A 30 21.18 5.85 15.02
N GLU A 31 20.38 6.84 15.39
CA GLU A 31 20.34 7.40 16.75
C GLU A 31 20.10 6.34 17.83
N LYS A 32 19.17 5.43 17.57
CA LYS A 32 18.72 4.45 18.57
C LYS A 32 19.54 3.15 18.56
N PHE A 33 20.00 2.73 17.40
CA PHE A 33 20.52 1.38 17.20
C PHE A 33 21.97 1.30 16.72
N ALA A 34 22.65 2.41 16.36
CA ALA A 34 24.02 2.38 15.85
C ALA A 34 25.00 1.66 16.78
N LYS A 35 24.80 1.71 18.09
CA LYS A 35 25.62 0.97 19.07
C LYS A 35 25.64 -0.54 18.87
N TRP A 36 24.65 -1.09 18.19
CA TRP A 36 24.53 -2.52 17.92
C TRP A 36 25.11 -2.92 16.56
N PHE A 37 25.27 -1.96 15.62
CA PHE A 37 25.72 -2.20 14.26
C PHE A 37 27.06 -2.97 14.17
N PRO A 38 28.07 -2.74 15.02
CA PRO A 38 29.30 -3.52 14.98
C PRO A 38 29.13 -5.03 15.20
N GLN A 39 28.01 -5.45 15.77
CA GLN A 39 27.70 -6.86 16.06
C GLN A 39 26.84 -7.51 14.96
N LEU A 40 26.35 -6.72 13.98
CA LEU A 40 25.48 -7.18 12.92
C LEU A 40 26.28 -7.51 11.66
N LYS A 41 25.78 -8.43 10.86
CA LYS A 41 26.29 -8.72 9.51
C LYS A 41 25.44 -8.07 8.44
N TRP A 42 24.18 -7.82 8.74
CA TRP A 42 23.22 -7.22 7.82
C TRP A 42 22.14 -6.44 8.60
N ILE A 43 21.51 -5.53 7.90
CA ILE A 43 20.34 -4.79 8.35
C ILE A 43 19.26 -4.86 7.27
N ASN A 44 18.01 -5.05 7.67
CA ASN A 44 16.88 -5.08 6.77
C ASN A 44 16.01 -3.85 7.07
N PHE A 45 15.86 -2.99 6.08
CA PHE A 45 15.04 -1.77 6.17
C PHE A 45 13.59 -2.00 5.77
N GLY A 46 13.20 -3.25 5.47
CA GLY A 46 11.83 -3.60 5.12
C GLY A 46 11.41 -3.12 3.73
N GLY A 47 10.11 -2.92 3.58
CA GLY A 47 9.49 -2.52 2.32
C GLY A 47 8.82 -1.15 2.38
N GLY A 48 7.84 -0.94 1.50
CA GLY A 48 7.02 0.28 1.47
C GLY A 48 7.49 1.34 0.46
N HIS A 49 8.60 1.12 -0.21
CA HIS A 49 9.17 2.06 -1.19
C HIS A 49 8.73 1.69 -2.61
N LEU A 50 7.89 2.52 -3.21
CA LEU A 50 7.44 2.35 -4.60
C LEU A 50 8.46 2.92 -5.58
N MET A 51 9.68 2.38 -5.59
CA MET A 51 10.79 2.86 -6.41
C MET A 51 10.58 2.71 -7.91
N THR A 52 9.55 2.00 -8.33
CA THR A 52 9.12 1.86 -9.74
C THR A 52 8.07 2.90 -10.16
N ARG A 53 7.55 3.68 -9.21
CA ARG A 53 6.61 4.75 -9.49
C ARG A 53 7.34 5.93 -10.17
N ALA A 54 6.73 6.52 -11.18
CA ALA A 54 7.37 7.52 -12.04
C ALA A 54 7.84 8.78 -11.29
N ASP A 55 7.17 9.16 -10.21
CA ASP A 55 7.48 10.33 -9.39
C ASP A 55 8.38 10.02 -8.17
N TYR A 56 8.86 8.77 -8.04
CA TYR A 56 9.74 8.39 -6.94
C TYR A 56 11.19 8.83 -7.20
N ASP A 57 11.80 9.52 -6.23
CA ASP A 57 13.20 9.93 -6.33
C ASP A 57 14.16 8.77 -6.02
N VAL A 58 14.41 7.96 -7.05
CA VAL A 58 15.32 6.81 -6.97
C VAL A 58 16.75 7.24 -6.70
N LEU A 59 17.19 8.38 -7.24
CA LEU A 59 18.56 8.85 -7.03
C LEU A 59 18.78 9.25 -5.57
N HIS A 60 17.80 9.87 -4.95
CA HIS A 60 17.85 10.19 -3.52
C HIS A 60 17.96 8.91 -2.68
N LEU A 61 17.11 7.89 -2.94
CA LEU A 61 17.20 6.60 -2.26
C LEU A 61 18.59 5.97 -2.40
N ILE A 62 19.16 5.96 -3.60
CA ILE A 62 20.50 5.42 -3.85
C ILE A 62 21.56 6.18 -3.02
N ASN A 63 21.46 7.49 -2.95
CA ASN A 63 22.40 8.31 -2.19
C ASN A 63 22.31 8.05 -0.68
N ILE A 64 21.10 7.88 -0.15
CA ILE A 64 20.88 7.51 1.26
C ILE A 64 21.56 6.17 1.57
N ILE A 65 21.31 5.15 0.73
CA ILE A 65 21.87 3.80 0.93
C ILE A 65 23.40 3.83 0.79
N LYS A 66 23.94 4.53 -0.21
CA LYS A 66 25.39 4.69 -0.37
C LYS A 66 26.03 5.40 0.83
N GLY A 67 25.40 6.47 1.32
CA GLY A 67 25.88 7.17 2.51
C GLY A 67 25.86 6.29 3.75
N PHE A 68 24.83 5.48 3.92
CA PHE A 68 24.77 4.48 5.00
C PHE A 68 25.90 3.44 4.86
N HIS A 69 26.09 2.90 3.68
CA HIS A 69 27.15 1.91 3.43
C HIS A 69 28.56 2.49 3.63
N GLN A 70 28.79 3.76 3.34
CA GLN A 70 30.07 4.43 3.64
C GLN A 70 30.34 4.52 5.14
N ARG A 71 29.31 4.77 5.96
CA ARG A 71 29.43 4.82 7.42
C ARG A 71 29.58 3.42 8.05
N TYR A 72 28.94 2.42 7.45
CA TYR A 72 28.91 1.04 7.97
C TYR A 72 29.23 0.01 6.87
N PRO A 73 30.47 0.00 6.35
CA PRO A 73 30.83 -0.80 5.17
C PRO A 73 30.77 -2.32 5.40
N HIS A 74 30.75 -2.76 6.66
CA HIS A 74 30.62 -4.18 7.02
C HIS A 74 29.18 -4.68 7.02
N LEU A 75 28.19 -3.78 6.97
CA LEU A 75 26.77 -4.15 6.97
C LEU A 75 26.25 -4.39 5.56
N GLN A 76 25.68 -5.55 5.34
CA GLN A 76 24.86 -5.80 4.17
C GLN A 76 23.48 -5.16 4.37
N VAL A 77 23.05 -4.33 3.42
CA VAL A 77 21.71 -3.75 3.40
C VAL A 77 20.76 -4.66 2.64
N ILE A 78 19.62 -4.95 3.23
CA ILE A 78 18.52 -5.70 2.63
C ILE A 78 17.28 -4.79 2.62
N MET A 79 16.52 -4.83 1.54
CA MET A 79 15.21 -4.18 1.40
C MET A 79 14.20 -5.17 0.83
N GLU A 80 12.93 -4.98 1.16
CA GLU A 80 11.83 -5.87 0.76
C GLU A 80 10.71 -5.09 0.03
N PRO A 81 10.98 -4.44 -1.11
CA PRO A 81 10.03 -3.55 -1.80
C PRO A 81 8.97 -4.34 -2.57
N GLY A 82 8.02 -4.97 -1.87
CA GLY A 82 6.99 -5.84 -2.47
C GLY A 82 6.13 -5.14 -3.51
N SER A 83 5.43 -4.08 -3.13
CA SER A 83 4.52 -3.34 -4.01
C SER A 83 5.22 -2.72 -5.23
N ALA A 84 6.50 -2.38 -5.13
CA ALA A 84 7.26 -1.83 -6.25
C ALA A 84 7.38 -2.80 -7.43
N PHE A 85 7.43 -4.10 -7.18
CA PHE A 85 7.46 -5.12 -8.23
C PHE A 85 6.09 -5.39 -8.85
N GLY A 86 5.02 -5.22 -8.07
CA GLY A 86 3.65 -5.40 -8.53
C GLY A 86 2.98 -4.15 -9.11
N TRP A 87 3.62 -2.99 -8.99
CA TRP A 87 3.03 -1.71 -9.38
C TRP A 87 2.67 -1.67 -10.86
N GLN A 88 1.38 -1.46 -11.16
CA GLN A 88 0.83 -1.36 -12.52
C GLN A 88 1.14 -2.55 -13.46
N THR A 89 1.40 -3.73 -12.92
CA THR A 89 1.70 -4.93 -13.71
C THR A 89 0.46 -5.65 -14.24
N GLY A 90 -0.73 -5.30 -13.72
CA GLY A 90 -1.99 -5.92 -14.12
C GLY A 90 -3.20 -5.21 -13.53
N ALA A 91 -4.37 -5.77 -13.79
CA ALA A 91 -5.64 -5.31 -13.26
C ALA A 91 -6.50 -6.51 -12.85
N LEU A 92 -7.27 -6.36 -11.76
CA LEU A 92 -8.33 -7.28 -11.42
C LEU A 92 -9.54 -6.97 -12.31
N VAL A 93 -9.95 -7.96 -13.11
CA VAL A 93 -11.16 -7.85 -13.94
C VAL A 93 -12.30 -8.57 -13.23
N SER A 94 -13.41 -7.89 -13.06
CA SER A 94 -14.60 -8.45 -12.45
C SER A 94 -15.85 -8.02 -13.19
N GLN A 95 -16.97 -8.66 -12.86
CA GLN A 95 -18.28 -8.36 -13.41
C GLN A 95 -19.23 -7.98 -12.29
N VAL A 96 -20.06 -6.94 -12.53
CA VAL A 96 -21.19 -6.63 -11.67
C VAL A 96 -22.24 -7.72 -11.88
N VAL A 97 -22.60 -8.43 -10.82
CA VAL A 97 -23.60 -9.50 -10.85
C VAL A 97 -24.93 -9.05 -10.35
N ASP A 98 -24.98 -7.99 -9.54
CA ASP A 98 -26.20 -7.41 -9.02
C ASP A 98 -25.98 -5.95 -8.59
N VAL A 99 -27.06 -5.20 -8.48
CA VAL A 99 -27.06 -3.84 -7.90
C VAL A 99 -28.17 -3.78 -6.85
N VAL A 100 -27.76 -3.54 -5.62
CA VAL A 100 -28.68 -3.43 -4.50
C VAL A 100 -28.69 -2.01 -3.95
N GLU A 101 -29.83 -1.57 -3.47
CA GLU A 101 -29.98 -0.29 -2.77
C GLU A 101 -30.50 -0.52 -1.35
N ASN A 102 -29.77 0.00 -0.38
CA ASN A 102 -30.16 -0.06 1.01
C ASN A 102 -29.81 1.25 1.72
N SER A 103 -30.78 1.85 2.40
CA SER A 103 -30.60 3.11 3.15
C SER A 103 -29.98 4.23 2.30
N GLY A 104 -30.36 4.32 1.02
CA GLY A 104 -29.84 5.31 0.08
C GLY A 104 -28.45 5.00 -0.48
N ILE A 105 -27.88 3.87 -0.13
CA ILE A 105 -26.58 3.42 -0.66
C ILE A 105 -26.83 2.42 -1.78
N ARG A 106 -26.39 2.76 -3.00
CA ARG A 106 -26.34 1.83 -4.13
C ARG A 106 -25.04 1.06 -4.09
N THR A 107 -25.12 -0.25 -4.08
CA THR A 107 -23.94 -1.14 -4.07
C THR A 107 -23.97 -2.03 -5.31
N ALA A 108 -22.94 -1.92 -6.14
CA ALA A 108 -22.69 -2.84 -7.23
C ALA A 108 -21.96 -4.08 -6.67
N ILE A 109 -22.64 -5.22 -6.69
CA ILE A 109 -22.07 -6.49 -6.22
C ILE A 109 -21.24 -7.09 -7.34
N LEU A 110 -19.98 -7.36 -7.03
CA LEU A 110 -19.00 -7.93 -7.96
C LEU A 110 -18.86 -9.43 -7.75
N ASN A 111 -18.45 -10.16 -8.79
CA ASN A 111 -18.12 -11.59 -8.68
C ASN A 111 -16.72 -11.88 -8.09
N VAL A 112 -16.19 -10.95 -7.32
CA VAL A 112 -14.94 -11.04 -6.56
C VAL A 112 -15.17 -10.64 -5.11
N SER A 113 -14.25 -10.98 -4.23
CA SER A 113 -14.24 -10.51 -2.84
C SER A 113 -13.00 -9.66 -2.61
N PHE A 114 -13.16 -8.48 -2.03
CA PHE A 114 -12.03 -7.62 -1.69
C PHE A 114 -11.16 -8.23 -0.61
N THR A 115 -11.78 -8.90 0.37
CA THR A 115 -11.07 -9.61 1.44
C THR A 115 -10.15 -10.71 0.92
N CYS A 116 -10.46 -11.31 -0.23
CA CYS A 116 -9.67 -12.41 -0.81
C CYS A 116 -8.70 -11.92 -1.89
N HIS A 117 -9.12 -10.97 -2.73
CA HIS A 117 -8.38 -10.58 -3.92
C HIS A 117 -7.63 -9.25 -3.77
N MET A 118 -8.10 -8.38 -2.88
CA MET A 118 -7.54 -7.04 -2.67
C MET A 118 -7.62 -6.62 -1.19
N PRO A 119 -7.09 -7.41 -0.24
CA PRO A 119 -7.23 -7.14 1.20
C PRO A 119 -6.61 -5.79 1.60
N ASP A 120 -5.55 -5.37 0.93
CA ASP A 120 -4.88 -4.10 1.19
C ASP A 120 -5.81 -2.89 1.01
N CYS A 121 -6.79 -2.97 0.10
CA CYS A 121 -7.76 -1.90 -0.09
C CYS A 121 -8.70 -1.71 1.12
N LEU A 122 -8.84 -2.72 1.96
CA LEU A 122 -9.67 -2.67 3.17
C LEU A 122 -8.86 -2.27 4.42
N GLU A 123 -7.58 -2.58 4.43
CA GLU A 123 -6.70 -2.40 5.60
C GLU A 123 -5.80 -1.18 5.48
N MET A 124 -5.47 -0.78 4.27
CA MET A 124 -4.60 0.35 3.98
C MET A 124 -5.42 1.58 3.54
N PRO A 125 -4.97 2.79 3.87
CA PRO A 125 -5.71 4.01 3.53
C PRO A 125 -5.52 4.42 2.07
N TYR A 126 -5.77 3.52 1.12
CA TYR A 126 -5.75 3.87 -0.29
C TYR A 126 -6.92 3.24 -1.05
N MET A 127 -7.31 3.89 -2.14
CA MET A 127 -8.35 3.43 -3.03
C MET A 127 -7.73 3.00 -4.36
N PRO A 128 -8.02 1.80 -4.86
CA PRO A 128 -7.51 1.35 -6.14
C PRO A 128 -8.14 2.17 -7.27
N ALA A 129 -7.40 2.29 -8.37
CA ALA A 129 -7.94 2.88 -9.58
C ALA A 129 -8.99 1.95 -10.21
N VAL A 130 -10.16 2.50 -10.53
CA VAL A 130 -11.21 1.80 -11.28
C VAL A 130 -11.25 2.39 -12.68
N ARG A 131 -11.16 1.53 -13.71
CA ARG A 131 -11.17 1.98 -15.10
C ARG A 131 -12.49 2.68 -15.43
N ASN A 132 -12.42 3.84 -16.09
CA ASN A 132 -13.57 4.68 -16.46
C ASN A 132 -14.37 5.25 -15.29
N ALA A 133 -13.81 5.24 -14.10
CA ALA A 133 -14.38 5.88 -12.94
C ALA A 133 -13.31 6.66 -12.19
N ARG A 134 -13.70 7.69 -11.46
CA ARG A 134 -12.83 8.44 -10.56
C ARG A 134 -13.26 8.17 -9.12
N THR A 135 -12.30 8.16 -8.22
CA THR A 135 -12.56 7.99 -6.79
C THR A 135 -13.26 9.24 -6.25
N ILE A 136 -14.22 9.03 -5.36
CA ILE A 136 -14.79 10.09 -4.52
C ILE A 136 -14.25 9.86 -3.10
N GLU A 137 -13.62 10.88 -2.54
CA GLU A 137 -13.26 10.88 -1.12
C GLU A 137 -14.53 11.04 -0.29
N VAL A 138 -14.71 10.20 0.70
CA VAL A 138 -15.81 10.23 1.64
C VAL A 138 -15.27 10.11 3.07
N ASP A 139 -15.80 10.92 3.95
CA ASP A 139 -15.43 10.87 5.37
C ASP A 139 -16.08 9.67 6.09
N ASP A 140 -17.22 9.21 5.58
CA ASP A 140 -18.00 8.12 6.15
C ASP A 140 -18.48 7.16 5.06
N MET A 141 -17.90 5.99 5.02
CA MET A 141 -18.24 4.92 4.06
C MET A 141 -19.67 4.38 4.19
N MET A 142 -20.37 4.73 5.25
CA MET A 142 -21.76 4.35 5.48
C MET A 142 -22.76 5.42 4.99
N LYS A 143 -22.25 6.51 4.42
CA LYS A 143 -23.07 7.57 3.79
C LYS A 143 -22.74 7.66 2.32
N ALA A 144 -23.75 7.47 1.48
CA ALA A 144 -23.57 7.68 0.05
C ALA A 144 -23.30 9.16 -0.24
N PRO A 145 -22.27 9.48 -1.03
CA PRO A 145 -22.13 10.83 -1.56
C PRO A 145 -23.25 11.15 -2.54
N ASP A 146 -23.56 12.43 -2.67
CA ASP A 146 -24.58 12.90 -3.61
C ASP A 146 -24.19 12.58 -5.06
N GLY A 147 -25.14 12.12 -5.85
CA GLY A 147 -24.95 11.86 -7.28
C GLY A 147 -25.80 10.71 -7.81
N ASP A 148 -26.31 10.87 -9.02
CA ASP A 148 -27.26 9.90 -9.62
C ASP A 148 -26.62 8.56 -10.01
N HIS A 149 -25.31 8.53 -10.22
CA HIS A 149 -24.60 7.37 -10.74
C HIS A 149 -23.41 6.99 -9.87
N VAL A 150 -23.52 7.15 -8.56
CA VAL A 150 -22.51 6.80 -7.60
C VAL A 150 -22.82 5.43 -7.01
N TYR A 151 -21.84 4.53 -7.09
CA TYR A 151 -21.96 3.18 -6.59
C TYR A 151 -20.82 2.87 -5.63
N ARG A 152 -21.16 2.23 -4.52
CA ARG A 152 -20.19 1.51 -3.69
C ARG A 152 -19.92 0.15 -4.34
N LEU A 153 -18.67 -0.30 -4.36
CA LEU A 153 -18.34 -1.63 -4.85
C LEU A 153 -18.40 -2.63 -3.70
N GLY A 154 -19.21 -3.67 -3.84
CA GLY A 154 -19.37 -4.75 -2.87
C GLY A 154 -18.79 -6.05 -3.41
N GLY A 155 -18.11 -6.80 -2.56
CA GLY A 155 -17.69 -8.16 -2.86
C GLY A 155 -18.84 -9.16 -2.68
N ASN A 156 -18.61 -10.40 -3.10
CA ASN A 156 -19.59 -11.49 -3.03
C ASN A 156 -19.40 -12.40 -1.81
N SER A 157 -18.61 -12.01 -0.82
CA SER A 157 -18.45 -12.78 0.41
C SER A 157 -19.57 -12.49 1.43
N CYS A 158 -19.68 -13.34 2.45
CA CYS A 158 -20.62 -13.14 3.55
C CYS A 158 -20.16 -12.08 4.57
N LEU A 159 -18.96 -11.50 4.40
CA LEU A 159 -18.43 -10.49 5.30
C LEU A 159 -19.12 -9.15 5.04
N SER A 160 -19.74 -8.57 6.05
CA SER A 160 -20.47 -7.29 5.95
C SER A 160 -19.58 -6.11 5.57
N GLY A 161 -18.27 -6.19 5.83
CA GLY A 161 -17.27 -5.20 5.45
C GLY A 161 -16.60 -5.43 4.10
N ASP A 162 -17.02 -6.42 3.32
CA ASP A 162 -16.46 -6.73 1.99
C ASP A 162 -16.95 -5.74 0.93
N PHE A 163 -16.63 -4.47 1.14
CA PHE A 163 -16.94 -3.38 0.19
C PHE A 163 -15.83 -2.34 0.24
N MET A 164 -15.71 -1.58 -0.83
CA MET A 164 -14.80 -0.44 -0.86
C MET A 164 -15.40 0.71 -1.64
N GLY A 165 -15.00 1.90 -1.25
CA GLY A 165 -15.18 3.21 -1.86
C GLY A 165 -16.48 3.50 -2.59
N TYR A 166 -16.50 4.68 -3.16
CA TYR A 166 -17.58 5.12 -4.02
C TYR A 166 -17.00 5.62 -5.34
N TRP A 167 -17.62 5.20 -6.44
CA TRP A 167 -17.25 5.63 -7.78
C TRP A 167 -18.43 6.15 -8.55
N PRO A 168 -18.37 7.36 -9.07
CA PRO A 168 -19.29 7.80 -10.11
C PRO A 168 -18.96 7.05 -11.40
N VAL A 169 -19.95 6.41 -11.96
CA VAL A 169 -19.82 5.65 -13.20
C VAL A 169 -20.42 6.46 -14.35
N SER A 170 -19.66 6.66 -15.41
CA SER A 170 -20.18 7.29 -16.63
C SER A 170 -20.85 6.23 -17.50
N TYR A 171 -22.11 6.46 -17.87
CA TYR A 171 -22.91 5.53 -18.69
C TYR A 171 -22.59 5.56 -20.19
N THR A 172 -21.45 6.03 -20.59
CA THR A 172 -21.13 6.13 -22.01
C THR A 172 -20.66 4.83 -22.68
N HIS A 173 -20.69 3.73 -21.92
CA HIS A 173 -20.38 2.40 -22.52
C HIS A 173 -21.11 1.28 -21.81
#